data_5dc38f9500936a3092b6f0c33a4da420
#
_entry.id   5dc38f9500936a3092b6f0c33a4da420
#
_cell.length_a   1.000
_cell.length_b   1.000
_cell.length_c   1.000
_cell.angle_alpha   90.00
_cell.angle_beta   90.00
_cell.angle_gamma   90.00
#
_symmetry.space_group_name_H-M   'P 1'
#
loop_
_entity.id
_entity.type
_entity.pdbx_description
1 polymer ?
#
loop_
_entity_poly.entity_id
_entity_poly.type
_entity_poly.pdbx_seq_one_letter_code
_entity_poly.pdbx_strand_id
1 'polypeptide(L)'
;MTLSSRAKRMATVTFALATISATPVSAQMPMQRLSESQMQSMMASWPASARMAAADMMKKYGPPQEVTATMVKWHNNGPWKYTIISRNETQHRFPMAHPDVMEQGINYRVPVGMFDDLAAYDGSVTADRTQGHLAARCDKEGANFLAVNLAHDIVVKRKTVATARAYYGRAIAAFKKKGRMDPYMQRLQFTPPRGQTADADVALRM
;
A
#
# COMPACT_ATOMS: atom_id res chain seq x y z
N MET A 1 -19.67 -92.16 35.80
CA MET A 1 -18.77 -91.40 34.87
C MET A 1 -19.48 -90.09 34.52
N THR A 2 -19.13 -89.01 35.19
CA THR A 2 -19.75 -87.70 35.02
C THR A 2 -18.74 -86.80 34.41
N LEU A 3 -19.04 -86.25 33.19
CA LEU A 3 -18.25 -85.33 32.49
C LEU A 3 -18.68 -83.88 32.90
N SER A 4 -17.77 -83.19 33.53
CA SER A 4 -17.92 -81.78 33.91
C SER A 4 -17.62 -80.89 32.71
N SER A 5 -18.58 -80.08 32.23
CA SER A 5 -18.40 -79.05 31.20
C SER A 5 -18.01 -77.71 31.85
N ARG A 6 -16.80 -77.28 31.61
CA ARG A 6 -16.33 -75.92 31.98
C ARG A 6 -16.81 -74.91 30.96
N ALA A 7 -17.71 -74.11 31.35
CA ALA A 7 -18.11 -72.91 30.55
C ALA A 7 -17.01 -71.85 30.62
N LYS A 8 -16.44 -71.43 29.46
CA LYS A 8 -15.53 -70.31 29.33
C LYS A 8 -16.36 -69.02 29.28
N ARG A 9 -16.18 -68.15 30.25
CA ARG A 9 -16.72 -66.82 30.21
C ARG A 9 -15.83 -65.92 29.32
N MET A 10 -16.36 -65.44 28.20
CA MET A 10 -15.74 -64.44 27.39
C MET A 10 -16.03 -63.06 28.04
N ALA A 11 -14.99 -62.38 28.45
CA ALA A 11 -15.09 -60.99 28.89
C ALA A 11 -15.12 -60.06 27.67
N THR A 12 -16.23 -59.37 27.50
CA THR A 12 -16.36 -58.34 26.45
C THR A 12 -15.73 -57.06 27.00
N VAL A 13 -14.63 -56.62 26.37
CA VAL A 13 -13.99 -55.32 26.67
C VAL A 13 -14.67 -54.28 25.79
N THR A 14 -15.45 -53.38 26.39
CA THR A 14 -16.07 -52.25 25.71
C THR A 14 -15.08 -51.10 25.68
N PHE A 15 -14.56 -50.76 24.50
CA PHE A 15 -13.77 -49.55 24.29
C PHE A 15 -14.72 -48.37 24.20
N ALA A 16 -14.67 -47.46 25.16
CA ALA A 16 -15.33 -46.17 25.07
C ALA A 16 -14.47 -45.25 24.23
N LEU A 17 -14.93 -44.88 23.01
CA LEU A 17 -14.33 -43.80 22.22
C LEU A 17 -14.70 -42.47 22.85
N ALA A 18 -13.74 -41.80 23.46
CA ALA A 18 -13.88 -40.41 23.88
C ALA A 18 -13.68 -39.51 22.64
N THR A 19 -14.77 -38.92 22.13
CA THR A 19 -14.71 -37.91 21.09
C THR A 19 -14.21 -36.59 21.70
N ILE A 20 -12.98 -36.23 21.41
CA ILE A 20 -12.44 -34.90 21.74
C ILE A 20 -13.03 -33.94 20.75
N SER A 21 -14.03 -33.14 21.16
CA SER A 21 -14.56 -32.02 20.38
C SER A 21 -13.53 -30.91 20.41
N ALA A 22 -12.73 -30.77 19.36
CA ALA A 22 -11.87 -29.63 19.15
C ALA A 22 -12.74 -28.44 18.75
N THR A 23 -13.04 -27.54 19.68
CA THR A 23 -13.59 -26.24 19.35
C THR A 23 -12.53 -25.44 18.58
N PRO A 24 -12.83 -24.87 17.39
CA PRO A 24 -11.90 -23.99 16.71
C PRO A 24 -11.81 -22.70 17.53
N VAL A 25 -10.71 -22.52 18.24
CA VAL A 25 -10.35 -21.22 18.83
C VAL A 25 -9.88 -20.34 17.68
N SER A 26 -10.83 -19.71 17.02
CA SER A 26 -10.55 -18.56 16.15
C SER A 26 -10.39 -17.33 17.05
N ALA A 27 -9.29 -17.27 17.77
CA ALA A 27 -8.88 -16.06 18.47
C ALA A 27 -8.35 -15.07 17.42
N GLN A 28 -9.26 -14.38 16.75
CA GLN A 28 -8.94 -13.10 16.13
C GLN A 28 -8.60 -12.14 17.27
N MET A 29 -7.29 -12.04 17.59
CA MET A 29 -6.81 -10.96 18.45
C MET A 29 -7.28 -9.64 17.85
N PRO A 30 -8.02 -8.80 18.56
CA PRO A 30 -8.34 -7.48 18.05
C PRO A 30 -7.00 -6.78 17.82
N MET A 31 -6.75 -6.37 16.57
CA MET A 31 -5.56 -5.61 16.23
C MET A 31 -5.67 -4.28 17.00
N GLN A 32 -4.93 -4.18 18.09
CA GLN A 32 -4.95 -3.00 18.96
C GLN A 32 -4.35 -1.85 18.18
N ARG A 33 -5.19 -0.96 17.67
CA ARG A 33 -4.75 0.24 16.97
C ARG A 33 -4.00 1.11 17.97
N LEU A 34 -2.76 1.45 17.66
CA LEU A 34 -1.99 2.37 18.47
C LEU A 34 -2.73 3.73 18.55
N SER A 35 -2.73 4.32 19.73
CA SER A 35 -3.20 5.69 19.90
C SER A 35 -2.27 6.67 19.17
N GLU A 36 -2.76 7.86 18.89
CA GLU A 36 -1.94 8.90 18.26
C GLU A 36 -0.67 9.21 19.08
N SER A 37 -0.78 9.26 20.41
CA SER A 37 0.36 9.49 21.31
C SER A 37 1.39 8.35 21.27
N GLN A 38 0.94 7.09 21.21
CA GLN A 38 1.85 5.94 21.05
C GLN A 38 2.59 5.99 19.71
N MET A 39 1.89 6.36 18.63
CA MET A 39 2.51 6.54 17.33
C MET A 39 3.51 7.69 17.31
N GLN A 40 3.16 8.84 17.88
CA GLN A 40 4.07 9.98 17.99
C GLN A 40 5.33 9.61 18.77
N SER A 41 5.19 8.89 19.89
CA SER A 41 6.35 8.41 20.68
C SER A 41 7.23 7.45 19.89
N MET A 42 6.65 6.51 19.15
CA MET A 42 7.40 5.57 18.31
C MET A 42 8.12 6.26 17.16
N MET A 43 7.51 7.29 16.58
CA MET A 43 8.08 8.06 15.48
C MET A 43 8.98 9.21 15.95
N ALA A 44 9.20 9.41 17.26
CA ALA A 44 9.98 10.55 17.78
C ALA A 44 11.40 10.62 17.20
N SER A 45 12.01 9.48 16.89
CA SER A 45 13.35 9.38 16.27
C SER A 45 13.36 9.44 14.74
N TRP A 46 12.18 9.56 14.10
CA TRP A 46 12.09 9.61 12.65
C TRP A 46 12.45 11.01 12.11
N PRO A 47 12.90 11.14 10.85
CA PRO A 47 13.10 12.43 10.21
C PRO A 47 11.86 13.31 10.27
N ALA A 48 12.06 14.63 10.29
CA ALA A 48 10.95 15.59 10.38
C ALA A 48 9.96 15.47 9.21
N SER A 49 10.46 15.21 7.99
CA SER A 49 9.64 14.97 6.79
C SER A 49 8.68 13.80 6.97
N ALA A 50 9.16 12.65 7.46
CA ALA A 50 8.35 11.47 7.68
C ALA A 50 7.32 11.69 8.80
N ARG A 51 7.72 12.37 9.91
CA ARG A 51 6.77 12.72 10.98
C ARG A 51 5.65 13.65 10.50
N MET A 52 6.00 14.67 9.70
CA MET A 52 5.00 15.60 9.15
C MET A 52 4.05 14.89 8.18
N ALA A 53 4.59 14.07 7.28
CA ALA A 53 3.77 13.30 6.35
C ALA A 53 2.80 12.36 7.09
N ALA A 54 3.27 11.67 8.14
CA ALA A 54 2.42 10.80 8.96
C ALA A 54 1.34 11.58 9.72
N ALA A 55 1.68 12.74 10.28
CA ALA A 55 0.71 13.60 10.97
C ALA A 55 -0.38 14.11 10.01
N ASP A 56 -0.02 14.52 8.79
CA ASP A 56 -0.98 14.93 7.76
C ASP A 56 -1.92 13.79 7.36
N MET A 57 -1.38 12.57 7.19
CA MET A 57 -2.18 11.39 6.85
C MET A 57 -3.09 10.97 7.99
N MET A 58 -2.61 10.98 9.24
CA MET A 58 -3.44 10.70 10.42
C MET A 58 -4.59 11.70 10.56
N LYS A 59 -4.31 12.99 10.38
CA LYS A 59 -5.34 14.04 10.42
C LYS A 59 -6.42 13.83 9.35
N LYS A 60 -6.02 13.38 8.16
CA LYS A 60 -6.92 13.26 7.01
C LYS A 60 -7.67 11.92 6.98
N TYR A 61 -7.01 10.82 7.33
CA TYR A 61 -7.51 9.45 7.13
C TYR A 61 -7.61 8.64 8.42
N GLY A 62 -7.30 9.24 9.55
CA GLY A 62 -7.25 8.54 10.83
C GLY A 62 -5.98 7.70 10.99
N PRO A 63 -5.89 6.87 12.04
CA PRO A 63 -4.70 6.08 12.33
C PRO A 63 -4.44 5.01 11.25
N PRO A 64 -3.16 4.68 10.98
CA PRO A 64 -2.79 3.62 10.05
C PRO A 64 -3.22 2.24 10.57
N GLN A 65 -3.33 1.29 9.65
CA GLN A 65 -3.64 -0.09 9.97
C GLN A 65 -2.39 -0.91 10.30
N GLU A 66 -1.23 -0.56 9.75
CA GLU A 66 0.03 -1.24 10.03
C GLU A 66 1.05 -0.25 10.57
N VAL A 67 1.76 -0.65 11.61
CA VAL A 67 2.78 0.16 12.28
C VAL A 67 3.97 -0.71 12.64
N THR A 68 5.15 -0.31 12.21
CA THR A 68 6.43 -0.95 12.52
C THR A 68 7.45 0.09 12.98
N ALA A 69 8.62 -0.35 13.43
CA ALA A 69 9.71 0.56 13.81
C ALA A 69 10.21 1.46 12.67
N THR A 70 9.95 1.10 11.42
CA THR A 70 10.50 1.78 10.23
C THR A 70 9.46 2.22 9.21
N MET A 71 8.18 1.87 9.40
CA MET A 71 7.13 2.11 8.42
C MET A 71 5.75 2.19 9.09
N VAL A 72 4.90 3.05 8.56
CA VAL A 72 3.46 3.06 8.85
C VAL A 72 2.69 2.95 7.54
N LYS A 73 1.52 2.24 7.56
CA LYS A 73 0.77 1.98 6.34
C LYS A 73 -0.74 2.08 6.55
N TRP A 74 -1.38 2.74 5.62
CA TRP A 74 -2.83 2.78 5.42
C TRP A 74 -3.23 1.93 4.23
N HIS A 75 -4.35 1.25 4.36
CA HIS A 75 -4.99 0.50 3.28
C HIS A 75 -6.30 1.18 2.88
N ASN A 76 -6.52 1.32 1.57
CA ASN A 76 -7.74 1.87 1.00
C ASN A 76 -8.16 3.22 1.62
N ASN A 77 -7.22 4.15 1.71
CA ASN A 77 -7.43 5.47 2.30
C ASN A 77 -7.73 6.52 1.22
N GLY A 78 -8.98 6.95 1.15
CA GLY A 78 -9.46 7.88 0.12
C GLY A 78 -9.34 7.27 -1.29
N PRO A 79 -8.65 7.94 -2.25
CA PRO A 79 -8.48 7.39 -3.59
C PRO A 79 -7.34 6.37 -3.69
N TRP A 80 -6.53 6.23 -2.63
CA TRP A 80 -5.34 5.40 -2.62
C TRP A 80 -5.67 3.95 -2.23
N LYS A 81 -5.11 3.02 -2.97
CA LYS A 81 -5.10 1.60 -2.60
C LYS A 81 -4.29 1.38 -1.33
N TYR A 82 -3.19 2.12 -1.24
CA TYR A 82 -2.36 2.16 -0.04
C TYR A 82 -1.60 3.48 0.08
N THR A 83 -1.24 3.83 1.31
CA THR A 83 -0.25 4.85 1.64
C THR A 83 0.78 4.25 2.58
N ILE A 84 2.06 4.38 2.26
CA ILE A 84 3.17 3.93 3.10
C ILE A 84 4.02 5.15 3.42
N ILE A 85 4.37 5.33 4.70
CA ILE A 85 5.38 6.31 5.11
C ILE A 85 6.54 5.57 5.73
N SER A 86 7.73 5.81 5.20
CA SER A 86 8.99 5.22 5.64
C SER A 86 9.76 6.17 6.54
N ARG A 87 10.43 5.60 7.57
CA ARG A 87 11.42 6.33 8.34
C ARG A 87 12.63 6.75 7.49
N ASN A 88 12.97 5.96 6.47
CA ASN A 88 14.12 6.21 5.62
C ASN A 88 13.75 7.22 4.53
N GLU A 89 14.53 8.32 4.47
CA GLU A 89 14.43 9.33 3.43
C GLU A 89 15.22 8.90 2.19
N THR A 90 14.61 9.02 1.01
CA THR A 90 15.32 8.92 -0.26
C THR A 90 15.40 10.31 -0.87
N GLN A 91 16.60 10.80 -1.15
CA GLN A 91 16.77 12.12 -1.76
C GLN A 91 16.35 12.12 -3.21
N HIS A 92 15.38 12.96 -3.54
CA HIS A 92 14.89 13.17 -4.90
C HIS A 92 15.13 14.61 -5.34
N ARG A 93 15.53 14.82 -6.61
CA ARG A 93 15.93 16.16 -7.09
C ARG A 93 14.99 16.74 -8.15
N PHE A 94 13.91 16.06 -8.45
CA PHE A 94 12.92 16.55 -9.42
C PHE A 94 11.58 16.86 -8.73
N PRO A 95 10.97 18.04 -9.03
CA PRO A 95 11.44 19.16 -9.85
C PRO A 95 12.46 20.02 -9.09
N MET A 96 12.69 19.77 -7.81
CA MET A 96 13.69 20.37 -6.92
C MET A 96 14.01 19.38 -5.80
N ALA A 97 15.12 19.59 -5.09
CA ALA A 97 15.54 18.70 -4.00
C ALA A 97 14.50 18.61 -2.89
N HIS A 98 14.10 17.40 -2.55
CA HIS A 98 13.21 17.04 -1.44
C HIS A 98 13.41 15.58 -1.04
N PRO A 99 13.03 15.17 0.19
CA PRO A 99 13.04 13.76 0.57
C PRO A 99 11.75 13.06 0.13
N ASP A 100 11.88 11.86 -0.42
CA ASP A 100 10.77 10.94 -0.62
C ASP A 100 10.62 10.08 0.63
N VAL A 101 9.50 10.21 1.32
CA VAL A 101 9.16 9.46 2.54
C VAL A 101 7.81 8.77 2.45
N MET A 102 6.92 9.25 1.58
CA MET A 102 5.54 8.77 1.45
C MET A 102 5.27 8.23 0.06
N GLU A 103 4.98 6.94 -0.04
CA GLU A 103 4.50 6.29 -1.25
C GLU A 103 2.99 6.13 -1.21
N GLN A 104 2.31 6.49 -2.31
CA GLN A 104 0.88 6.31 -2.47
C GLN A 104 0.58 5.65 -3.81
N GLY A 105 -0.14 4.54 -3.77
CA GLY A 105 -0.46 3.73 -4.94
C GLY A 105 -1.95 3.61 -5.21
N ILE A 106 -2.28 3.47 -6.48
CA ILE A 106 -3.64 3.20 -6.98
C ILE A 106 -3.68 1.91 -7.79
N ASN A 107 -4.85 1.31 -7.91
CA ASN A 107 -5.06 0.27 -8.92
C ASN A 107 -5.00 0.90 -10.31
N TYR A 108 -4.05 0.44 -11.12
CA TYR A 108 -3.87 0.98 -12.47
C TYR A 108 -3.03 0.02 -13.32
N ARG A 109 -3.51 -0.31 -14.50
CA ARG A 109 -2.76 -1.13 -15.45
C ARG A 109 -2.00 -0.21 -16.40
N VAL A 110 -0.68 -0.16 -16.24
CA VAL A 110 0.20 0.54 -17.17
C VAL A 110 0.53 -0.40 -18.33
N PRO A 111 0.29 -0.01 -19.59
CA PRO A 111 0.74 -0.78 -20.75
C PRO A 111 2.27 -0.92 -20.74
N VAL A 112 2.79 -2.11 -21.09
CA VAL A 112 4.24 -2.42 -21.04
C VAL A 112 5.07 -1.38 -21.80
N GLY A 113 4.64 -0.96 -22.98
CA GLY A 113 5.35 0.03 -23.80
C GLY A 113 5.35 1.47 -23.23
N MET A 114 4.80 1.69 -22.02
CA MET A 114 4.80 3.00 -21.35
C MET A 114 5.72 3.04 -20.12
N PHE A 115 6.38 1.94 -19.78
CA PHE A 115 7.24 1.88 -18.59
C PHE A 115 8.45 2.79 -18.72
N ASP A 116 9.09 2.80 -19.88
CA ASP A 116 10.26 3.67 -20.15
C ASP A 116 9.87 5.16 -20.07
N ASP A 117 8.71 5.53 -20.62
CA ASP A 117 8.20 6.89 -20.55
C ASP A 117 7.94 7.32 -19.11
N LEU A 118 7.35 6.44 -18.27
CA LEU A 118 7.13 6.73 -16.86
C LEU A 118 8.45 6.84 -16.08
N ALA A 119 9.42 5.96 -16.33
CA ALA A 119 10.74 6.02 -15.73
C ALA A 119 11.50 7.31 -16.14
N ALA A 120 11.38 7.73 -17.39
CA ALA A 120 11.96 8.99 -17.89
C ALA A 120 11.23 10.23 -17.35
N TYR A 121 9.93 10.09 -17.04
CA TYR A 121 9.13 11.18 -16.49
C TYR A 121 9.55 11.51 -15.05
N ASP A 122 9.57 10.52 -14.16
CA ASP A 122 9.86 10.73 -12.74
C ASP A 122 10.37 9.42 -12.12
N GLY A 123 11.59 9.42 -11.60
CA GLY A 123 12.22 8.24 -10.97
C GLY A 123 11.51 7.75 -9.70
N SER A 124 10.62 8.56 -9.13
CA SER A 124 9.80 8.18 -7.97
C SER A 124 8.39 7.73 -8.34
N VAL A 125 8.05 7.72 -9.63
CA VAL A 125 6.84 7.08 -10.15
C VAL A 125 7.18 5.62 -10.50
N THR A 126 6.43 4.68 -9.94
CA THR A 126 6.64 3.25 -10.14
C THR A 126 5.38 2.57 -10.67
N ALA A 127 5.56 1.60 -11.56
CA ALA A 127 4.50 0.75 -12.07
C ALA A 127 4.81 -0.71 -11.77
N ASP A 128 3.85 -1.41 -11.18
CA ASP A 128 3.94 -2.86 -10.94
C ASP A 128 2.87 -3.56 -11.78
N ARG A 129 3.32 -4.28 -12.80
CA ARG A 129 2.42 -4.97 -13.72
C ARG A 129 1.72 -6.16 -13.06
N THR A 130 2.46 -6.92 -12.27
CA THR A 130 1.91 -8.13 -11.62
C THR A 130 0.83 -7.78 -10.61
N GLN A 131 1.04 -6.75 -9.80
CA GLN A 131 0.02 -6.26 -8.86
C GLN A 131 -1.02 -5.33 -9.51
N GLY A 132 -0.69 -4.76 -10.66
CA GLY A 132 -1.55 -3.79 -11.36
C GLY A 132 -1.64 -2.46 -10.63
N HIS A 133 -0.51 -1.95 -10.18
CA HIS A 133 -0.42 -0.71 -9.43
C HIS A 133 0.39 0.36 -10.18
N LEU A 134 -0.01 1.61 -9.99
CA LEU A 134 0.78 2.81 -10.30
C LEU A 134 0.93 3.58 -8.99
N ALA A 135 2.16 3.92 -8.62
CA ALA A 135 2.45 4.63 -7.39
C ALA A 135 3.41 5.81 -7.63
N ALA A 136 3.40 6.75 -6.69
CA ALA A 136 4.35 7.84 -6.64
C ALA A 136 4.86 8.04 -5.21
N ARG A 137 6.12 8.47 -5.08
CA ARG A 137 6.75 8.84 -3.80
C ARG A 137 7.09 10.31 -3.77
N CYS A 138 6.76 10.95 -2.63
CA CYS A 138 7.12 12.32 -2.31
C CYS A 138 7.07 12.56 -0.79
N ASP A 139 7.23 13.81 -0.35
CA ASP A 139 7.02 14.23 1.04
C ASP A 139 5.57 14.64 1.33
N LYS A 140 4.73 14.86 0.30
CA LYS A 140 3.36 15.38 0.43
C LYS A 140 2.38 14.71 -0.53
N GLU A 141 1.18 14.44 -0.04
CA GLU A 141 0.10 13.85 -0.84
C GLU A 141 -0.24 14.68 -2.09
N GLY A 142 -0.23 16.02 -1.99
CA GLY A 142 -0.49 16.87 -3.14
C GLY A 142 0.52 16.69 -4.28
N ALA A 143 1.77 16.40 -3.96
CA ALA A 143 2.79 16.07 -4.95
C ALA A 143 2.57 14.68 -5.55
N ASN A 144 2.15 13.71 -4.75
CA ASN A 144 1.78 12.38 -5.26
C ASN A 144 0.56 12.44 -6.18
N PHE A 145 -0.47 13.23 -5.84
CA PHE A 145 -1.57 13.49 -6.78
C PHE A 145 -1.09 14.06 -8.10
N LEU A 146 -0.22 15.07 -8.05
CA LEU A 146 0.35 15.70 -9.25
C LEU A 146 1.12 14.66 -10.09
N ALA A 147 1.99 13.89 -9.44
CA ALA A 147 2.80 12.86 -10.10
C ALA A 147 1.94 11.79 -10.79
N VAL A 148 0.95 11.25 -10.09
CA VAL A 148 0.07 10.19 -10.62
C VAL A 148 -0.85 10.72 -11.73
N ASN A 149 -1.38 11.95 -11.60
CA ASN A 149 -2.19 12.57 -12.66
C ASN A 149 -1.39 12.77 -13.96
N LEU A 150 -0.14 13.24 -13.85
CA LEU A 150 0.72 13.45 -15.00
C LEU A 150 1.20 12.12 -15.59
N ALA A 151 1.47 11.11 -14.76
CA ALA A 151 1.75 9.76 -15.22
C ALA A 151 0.57 9.18 -16.03
N HIS A 152 -0.66 9.37 -15.53
CA HIS A 152 -1.86 9.00 -16.29
C HIS A 152 -1.94 9.73 -17.64
N ASP A 153 -1.70 11.05 -17.67
CA ASP A 153 -1.70 11.83 -18.91
C ASP A 153 -0.69 11.34 -19.94
N ILE A 154 0.48 10.85 -19.48
CA ILE A 154 1.49 10.22 -20.34
C ILE A 154 0.95 8.90 -20.89
N VAL A 155 0.44 8.02 -20.01
CA VAL A 155 -0.06 6.69 -20.40
C VAL A 155 -1.19 6.81 -21.44
N VAL A 156 -2.10 7.77 -21.29
CA VAL A 156 -3.20 8.00 -22.24
C VAL A 156 -2.81 8.96 -23.39
N LYS A 157 -1.53 9.29 -23.50
CA LYS A 157 -0.94 10.13 -24.58
C LYS A 157 -1.52 11.55 -24.67
N ARG A 158 -2.04 12.09 -23.57
CA ARG A 158 -2.43 13.51 -23.46
C ARG A 158 -1.23 14.44 -23.29
N LYS A 159 -0.13 13.93 -22.72
CA LYS A 159 1.13 14.65 -22.56
C LYS A 159 2.32 13.77 -22.98
N THR A 160 3.34 14.41 -23.48
CA THR A 160 4.66 13.78 -23.61
C THR A 160 5.38 13.85 -22.25
N VAL A 161 6.44 13.06 -22.07
CA VAL A 161 7.33 13.14 -20.90
C VAL A 161 7.81 14.58 -20.69
N ALA A 162 8.28 15.27 -21.72
CA ALA A 162 8.79 16.63 -21.64
C ALA A 162 7.70 17.62 -21.17
N THR A 163 6.49 17.56 -21.74
CA THR A 163 5.39 18.45 -21.37
C THR A 163 4.86 18.17 -19.97
N ALA A 164 4.84 16.91 -19.53
CA ALA A 164 4.46 16.53 -18.18
C ALA A 164 5.48 17.08 -17.15
N ARG A 165 6.79 16.89 -17.41
CA ARG A 165 7.85 17.43 -16.54
C ARG A 165 7.79 18.96 -16.44
N ALA A 166 7.58 19.65 -17.55
CA ALA A 166 7.42 21.11 -17.56
C ALA A 166 6.17 21.55 -16.78
N TYR A 167 5.06 20.83 -16.91
CA TYR A 167 3.85 21.12 -16.12
C TYR A 167 4.11 20.94 -14.62
N TYR A 168 4.71 19.82 -14.22
CA TYR A 168 5.07 19.53 -12.84
C TYR A 168 5.88 20.70 -12.22
N GLY A 169 6.96 21.10 -12.88
CA GLY A 169 7.80 22.21 -12.41
C GLY A 169 7.03 23.51 -12.19
N ARG A 170 6.15 23.88 -13.15
CA ARG A 170 5.32 25.09 -13.03
C ARG A 170 4.32 24.99 -11.86
N ALA A 171 3.66 23.83 -11.67
CA ALA A 171 2.70 23.64 -10.59
C ALA A 171 3.36 23.78 -9.22
N ILE A 172 4.51 23.12 -9.02
CA ILE A 172 5.27 23.22 -7.76
C ILE A 172 5.81 24.64 -7.53
N ALA A 173 6.33 25.31 -8.57
CA ALA A 173 6.80 26.68 -8.45
C ALA A 173 5.67 27.64 -8.07
N ALA A 174 4.47 27.50 -8.66
CA ALA A 174 3.30 28.30 -8.33
C ALA A 174 2.82 28.07 -6.89
N PHE A 175 2.83 26.80 -6.44
CA PHE A 175 2.49 26.44 -5.06
C PHE A 175 3.48 27.08 -4.07
N LYS A 176 4.78 26.92 -4.29
CA LYS A 176 5.81 27.49 -3.41
C LYS A 176 5.79 29.02 -3.36
N LYS A 177 5.61 29.67 -4.51
CA LYS A 177 5.66 31.14 -4.61
C LYS A 177 4.40 31.83 -4.10
N LYS A 178 3.22 31.23 -4.33
CA LYS A 178 1.91 31.89 -4.15
C LYS A 178 0.94 31.09 -3.28
N GLY A 179 1.31 29.93 -2.75
CA GLY A 179 0.38 29.01 -2.04
C GLY A 179 -0.74 28.46 -2.93
N ARG A 180 -0.69 28.71 -4.26
CA ARG A 180 -1.76 28.30 -5.18
C ARG A 180 -1.61 26.84 -5.51
N MET A 181 -2.54 26.03 -5.02
CA MET A 181 -2.60 24.59 -5.28
C MET A 181 -3.24 24.35 -6.66
N ASP A 182 -2.48 23.69 -7.53
CA ASP A 182 -2.97 23.24 -8.84
C ASP A 182 -4.08 22.19 -8.68
N PRO A 183 -5.11 22.11 -9.54
CA PRO A 183 -6.13 21.07 -9.49
C PRO A 183 -5.55 19.63 -9.47
N TYR A 184 -4.43 19.40 -10.16
CA TYR A 184 -3.72 18.12 -10.17
C TYR A 184 -3.05 17.77 -8.83
N MET A 185 -2.85 18.75 -7.95
CA MET A 185 -2.34 18.55 -6.60
C MET A 185 -3.45 18.27 -5.57
N GLN A 186 -4.72 18.52 -5.91
CA GLN A 186 -5.83 18.44 -4.97
C GLN A 186 -6.46 17.05 -4.93
N ARG A 187 -6.51 16.37 -6.08
CA ARG A 187 -7.17 15.07 -6.26
C ARG A 187 -6.75 14.43 -7.58
N LEU A 188 -7.09 13.15 -7.75
CA LEU A 188 -7.01 12.51 -9.07
C LEU A 188 -7.98 13.20 -10.04
N GLN A 189 -7.49 13.49 -11.26
CA GLN A 189 -8.27 14.08 -12.36
C GLN A 189 -8.90 13.00 -13.24
N PHE A 190 -8.84 11.75 -12.83
CA PHE A 190 -9.46 10.60 -13.48
C PHE A 190 -9.97 9.63 -12.41
N THR A 191 -10.81 8.69 -12.81
CA THR A 191 -11.27 7.62 -11.91
C THR A 191 -10.39 6.39 -12.11
N PRO A 192 -9.67 5.93 -11.08
CA PRO A 192 -8.94 4.66 -11.17
C PRO A 192 -9.86 3.50 -11.51
N PRO A 193 -9.40 2.51 -12.29
CA PRO A 193 -10.18 1.33 -12.60
C PRO A 193 -10.64 0.59 -11.34
N ARG A 194 -11.90 0.13 -11.32
CA ARG A 194 -12.47 -0.68 -10.24
C ARG A 194 -12.27 -2.19 -10.44
N GLY A 195 -11.96 -2.60 -11.66
CA GLY A 195 -11.79 -4.00 -12.04
C GLY A 195 -10.36 -4.50 -11.82
N GLN A 196 -10.10 -5.70 -12.36
CA GLN A 196 -8.77 -6.31 -12.32
C GLN A 196 -7.76 -5.50 -13.13
N THR A 197 -6.73 -5.01 -12.47
CA THR A 197 -5.61 -4.28 -13.09
C THR A 197 -4.33 -5.11 -13.12
N ALA A 198 -4.26 -6.17 -12.34
CA ALA A 198 -3.12 -7.08 -12.26
C ALA A 198 -2.92 -7.88 -13.55
N ASP A 199 -1.68 -8.20 -13.84
CA ASP A 199 -1.27 -9.07 -14.95
C ASP A 199 -0.26 -10.09 -14.40
N ALA A 200 -0.74 -11.30 -14.17
CA ALA A 200 0.04 -12.38 -13.56
C ALA A 200 1.02 -13.08 -14.54
N ASP A 201 1.12 -12.60 -15.77
CA ASP A 201 1.85 -13.27 -16.85
C ASP A 201 1.27 -14.64 -17.26
N VAL A 202 1.85 -15.22 -18.28
CA VAL A 202 1.55 -16.59 -18.72
C VAL A 202 2.77 -17.46 -18.45
N ALA A 203 2.57 -18.60 -17.80
CA ALA A 203 3.64 -19.55 -17.52
C ALA A 203 4.26 -20.08 -18.84
N LEU A 204 5.57 -20.24 -18.85
CA LEU A 204 6.27 -20.90 -19.94
C LEU A 204 5.87 -22.39 -19.96
N ARG A 205 5.61 -22.90 -21.16
CA ARG A 205 5.51 -24.36 -21.35
C ARG A 205 6.93 -24.92 -21.39
N MET A 206 7.30 -25.66 -20.35
CA MET A 206 8.56 -26.40 -20.27
C MET A 206 8.34 -27.83 -20.78
#